data_dab1ad9cb84de3e455cfc39ddc7ee0c3
#
_entry.id   dab1ad9cb84de3e455cfc39ddc7ee0c3
#
_cell.length_a   1.000
_cell.length_b   1.000
_cell.length_c   1.000
_cell.angle_alpha   90.00
_cell.angle_beta   90.00
_cell.angle_gamma   90.00
#
_symmetry.space_group_name_H-M   'P 1'
#
loop_
_entity.id
_entity.type
_entity.pdbx_description
1 polymer ?
#
loop_
_entity_poly.entity_id
_entity_poly.type
_entity_poly.pdbx_seq_one_letter_code
_entity_poly.pdbx_strand_id
1 'polypeptide(L)'
;MDECDGLENRRCMKASKGSNPLFSLSESWLSGLKQVERRIILVKEWKPIEGYEGNYEISNYGSVRNVISGRELKALPLRKGYLSVNLSKNGKVKRFTIHRLVAKHFLYVTDPDSMVVNHINGNKQDNNLANLEWTTIKMNTIHAVETGLFKIKGVDNPMSKLSEQDILDIRTPYKKGYYLREIAPQFNVSEVTISNVVNYKTYN
;
A
#
# COMPACT_ATOMS: atom_id res chain seq x y z
N MET A 1 47.90 7.97 -56.62
CA MET A 1 46.98 6.95 -57.03
C MET A 1 46.34 6.47 -55.77
N ASP A 2 45.37 7.14 -55.39
CA ASP A 2 43.90 6.98 -55.61
C ASP A 2 43.34 6.16 -54.46
N GLU A 3 42.51 6.58 -53.75
CA GLU A 3 41.28 7.37 -53.69
C GLU A 3 40.46 6.79 -52.56
N CYS A 4 40.01 7.63 -51.68
CA CYS A 4 38.62 8.11 -51.61
C CYS A 4 37.66 7.04 -51.14
N ASP A 5 36.71 7.27 -50.50
CA ASP A 5 35.84 8.28 -49.97
C ASP A 5 34.76 7.56 -49.15
N GLY A 6 34.30 8.13 -48.16
CA GLY A 6 33.17 7.54 -47.49
C GLY A 6 32.59 8.49 -46.43
N LEU A 7 31.86 9.45 -46.94
CA LEU A 7 31.18 10.50 -46.22
C LEU A 7 30.36 10.04 -45.02
N GLU A 8 30.77 10.50 -43.90
CA GLU A 8 30.00 10.60 -42.66
C GLU A 8 28.75 11.47 -42.85
N ASN A 9 27.67 10.94 -42.40
CA ASN A 9 26.46 11.69 -42.15
C ASN A 9 26.29 11.89 -40.63
N ARG A 10 27.05 12.87 -40.09
CA ARG A 10 26.84 13.37 -38.73
C ARG A 10 25.59 14.24 -38.73
N ARG A 11 24.43 13.62 -38.47
CA ARG A 11 23.24 14.37 -38.06
C ARG A 11 23.38 14.72 -36.57
N CYS A 12 23.69 15.96 -36.35
CA CYS A 12 23.61 16.62 -35.06
C CYS A 12 22.18 16.53 -34.54
N MET A 13 21.90 15.59 -33.63
CA MET A 13 20.64 15.59 -32.90
C MET A 13 20.74 16.66 -31.80
N LYS A 14 20.00 17.75 -31.99
CA LYS A 14 19.72 18.74 -30.95
C LYS A 14 19.04 18.04 -29.80
N ALA A 15 19.66 18.06 -28.64
CA ALA A 15 19.09 17.61 -27.39
C ALA A 15 17.87 18.47 -27.05
N SER A 16 16.68 17.92 -27.21
CA SER A 16 15.47 18.48 -26.61
C SER A 16 15.48 18.18 -25.12
N LYS A 17 15.44 19.24 -24.31
CA LYS A 17 15.28 19.17 -22.85
C LYS A 17 13.97 18.47 -22.52
N GLY A 18 14.03 17.39 -21.74
CA GLY A 18 12.89 16.92 -20.97
C GLY A 18 12.30 15.56 -21.36
N SER A 19 13.11 14.49 -21.35
CA SER A 19 12.59 13.13 -21.10
C SER A 19 13.74 12.24 -20.67
N ASN A 20 13.57 11.68 -19.46
CA ASN A 20 14.48 10.75 -18.85
C ASN A 20 14.52 9.46 -19.70
N PRO A 21 15.66 9.01 -20.28
CA PRO A 21 15.70 7.90 -21.23
C PRO A 21 15.54 6.50 -20.58
N LEU A 22 15.12 6.42 -19.33
CA LEU A 22 14.99 5.16 -18.59
C LEU A 22 13.59 4.54 -18.56
N PHE A 23 12.60 5.08 -19.30
CA PHE A 23 11.22 4.57 -19.29
C PHE A 23 10.60 4.43 -20.68
N SER A 24 11.24 3.65 -21.55
CA SER A 24 10.51 3.05 -22.68
C SER A 24 10.93 1.58 -22.88
N LEU A 25 10.75 0.79 -21.85
CA LEU A 25 10.63 -0.65 -22.03
C LEU A 25 9.26 -0.89 -22.67
N SER A 26 9.24 -1.49 -23.87
CA SER A 26 8.01 -1.76 -24.60
C SER A 26 7.03 -2.57 -23.74
N GLU A 27 5.73 -2.27 -23.84
CA GLU A 27 4.69 -2.98 -23.07
C GLU A 27 4.75 -4.51 -23.28
N SER A 28 5.27 -4.98 -24.41
CA SER A 28 5.51 -6.39 -24.68
C SER A 28 6.58 -7.01 -23.76
N TRP A 29 7.61 -6.26 -23.38
CA TRP A 29 8.64 -6.71 -22.44
C TRP A 29 8.09 -6.82 -21.01
N LEU A 30 7.30 -5.81 -20.61
CA LEU A 30 6.60 -5.80 -19.31
C LEU A 30 5.53 -6.90 -19.21
N SER A 31 4.85 -7.25 -20.33
CA SER A 31 3.89 -8.35 -20.35
C SER A 31 4.58 -9.72 -20.23
N GLY A 32 5.76 -9.88 -20.82
CA GLY A 32 6.58 -11.09 -20.71
C GLY A 32 7.10 -11.29 -19.29
N LEU A 33 7.63 -10.25 -18.65
CA LEU A 33 8.07 -10.29 -17.25
C LEU A 33 6.92 -10.63 -16.31
N LYS A 34 5.75 -9.99 -16.49
CA LYS A 34 4.55 -10.29 -15.69
C LYS A 34 4.07 -11.74 -15.85
N GLN A 35 4.26 -12.35 -17.02
CA GLN A 35 3.92 -13.78 -17.23
C GLN A 35 4.91 -14.72 -16.56
N VAL A 36 6.22 -14.43 -16.61
CA VAL A 36 7.25 -15.22 -15.92
C VAL A 36 7.08 -15.11 -14.40
N GLU A 37 6.88 -13.91 -13.88
CA GLU A 37 6.62 -13.68 -12.45
C GLU A 37 5.33 -14.37 -12.00
N ARG A 38 4.24 -14.34 -12.79
CA ARG A 38 3.01 -15.09 -12.51
C ARG A 38 3.21 -16.59 -12.46
N ARG A 39 4.09 -17.16 -13.30
CA ARG A 39 4.38 -18.59 -13.32
C ARG A 39 5.17 -19.04 -12.09
N ILE A 40 6.07 -18.20 -11.58
CA ILE A 40 6.84 -18.47 -10.34
C ILE A 40 5.91 -18.45 -9.11
N ILE A 41 4.86 -17.62 -9.13
CA ILE A 41 3.91 -17.48 -8.02
C ILE A 41 2.95 -18.68 -7.89
N LEU A 42 2.76 -19.49 -8.95
CA LEU A 42 1.83 -20.62 -8.93
C LEU A 42 2.36 -21.86 -8.17
N VAL A 43 3.65 -21.93 -7.84
CA VAL A 43 4.24 -23.02 -7.07
C VAL A 43 4.40 -22.60 -5.62
N LYS A 44 3.91 -23.41 -4.67
CA LYS A 44 4.10 -23.16 -3.24
C LYS A 44 5.58 -23.40 -2.88
N GLU A 45 6.29 -22.30 -2.66
CA GLU A 45 7.70 -22.28 -2.25
C GLU A 45 7.79 -22.06 -0.75
N TRP A 46 8.73 -22.75 -0.09
CA TRP A 46 9.00 -22.60 1.33
C TRP A 46 10.42 -22.06 1.56
N LYS A 47 10.54 -21.08 2.46
CA LYS A 47 11.83 -20.55 2.90
C LYS A 47 11.96 -20.63 4.42
N PRO A 48 13.16 -20.98 4.93
CA PRO A 48 13.40 -20.99 6.37
C PRO A 48 13.21 -19.56 6.94
N ILE A 49 12.58 -19.49 8.12
CA ILE A 49 12.37 -18.21 8.80
C ILE A 49 13.68 -17.81 9.49
N GLU A 50 14.18 -16.61 9.17
CA GLU A 50 15.40 -16.04 9.74
C GLU A 50 15.36 -16.02 11.27
N GLY A 51 16.42 -16.58 11.88
CA GLY A 51 16.53 -16.77 13.32
C GLY A 51 15.78 -17.99 13.86
N TYR A 52 15.06 -18.75 13.01
CA TYR A 52 14.31 -19.96 13.32
C TYR A 52 14.59 -21.10 12.34
N GLU A 53 15.76 -21.05 11.68
CA GLU A 53 16.20 -22.04 10.70
C GLU A 53 16.15 -23.45 11.29
N GLY A 54 15.72 -24.42 10.48
CA GLY A 54 15.55 -25.82 10.91
C GLY A 54 14.29 -26.08 11.78
N ASN A 55 13.63 -25.04 12.29
CA ASN A 55 12.42 -25.16 13.10
C ASN A 55 11.15 -24.75 12.34
N TYR A 56 11.21 -23.61 11.60
CA TYR A 56 10.03 -23.07 10.93
C TYR A 56 10.37 -22.53 9.56
N GLU A 57 9.41 -22.70 8.64
CA GLU A 57 9.43 -22.17 7.29
C GLU A 57 8.17 -21.37 6.98
N ILE A 58 8.30 -20.38 6.11
CA ILE A 58 7.23 -19.56 5.56
C ILE A 58 7.07 -19.85 4.06
N SER A 59 5.83 -19.96 3.59
CA SER A 59 5.55 -20.07 2.16
C SER A 59 5.22 -18.72 1.53
N ASN A 60 5.38 -18.63 0.21
CA ASN A 60 4.95 -17.51 -0.62
C ASN A 60 3.42 -17.28 -0.60
N TYR A 61 2.64 -18.19 -0.03
CA TYR A 61 1.19 -18.06 0.22
C TYR A 61 0.83 -17.64 1.64
N GLY A 62 1.83 -17.37 2.50
CA GLY A 62 1.60 -16.98 3.90
C GLY A 62 1.30 -18.14 4.85
N SER A 63 1.50 -19.40 4.45
CA SER A 63 1.47 -20.53 5.38
C SER A 63 2.80 -20.63 6.13
N VAL A 64 2.76 -20.92 7.43
CA VAL A 64 3.93 -21.20 8.25
C VAL A 64 3.88 -22.65 8.70
N ARG A 65 4.99 -23.40 8.59
CA ARG A 65 5.07 -24.80 9.07
C ARG A 65 6.24 -25.02 10.02
N ASN A 66 6.07 -25.97 10.89
CA ASN A 66 7.18 -26.52 11.66
C ASN A 66 7.88 -27.59 10.80
N VAL A 67 9.19 -27.43 10.60
CA VAL A 67 9.99 -28.30 9.71
C VAL A 67 10.06 -29.74 10.24
N ILE A 68 10.21 -29.91 11.55
CA ILE A 68 10.41 -31.22 12.17
C ILE A 68 9.13 -32.07 12.10
N SER A 69 7.98 -31.46 12.43
CA SER A 69 6.69 -32.17 12.43
C SER A 69 5.94 -32.10 11.11
N GLY A 70 6.36 -31.25 10.16
CA GLY A 70 5.63 -30.95 8.91
C GLY A 70 4.31 -30.21 9.09
N ARG A 71 3.91 -29.93 10.33
CA ARG A 71 2.58 -29.34 10.64
C ARG A 71 2.55 -27.87 10.31
N GLU A 72 1.52 -27.43 9.58
CA GLU A 72 1.24 -25.99 9.40
C GLU A 72 0.65 -25.38 10.69
N LEU A 73 1.13 -24.19 11.03
CA LEU A 73 0.69 -23.45 12.21
C LEU A 73 -0.62 -22.71 11.89
N LYS A 74 -1.53 -22.68 12.85
CA LYS A 74 -2.76 -21.90 12.75
C LYS A 74 -2.45 -20.40 12.80
N ALA A 75 -2.92 -19.66 11.80
CA ALA A 75 -2.87 -18.22 11.80
C ALA A 75 -3.83 -17.64 12.86
N LEU A 76 -3.36 -16.66 13.62
CA LEU A 76 -4.09 -16.00 14.68
C LEU A 76 -4.46 -14.57 14.27
N PRO A 77 -5.73 -14.18 14.31
CA PRO A 77 -6.15 -12.83 13.97
C PRO A 77 -5.67 -11.82 15.02
N LEU A 78 -5.25 -10.64 14.56
CA LEU A 78 -4.94 -9.48 15.37
C LEU A 78 -6.09 -8.47 15.33
N ARG A 79 -6.18 -7.61 16.37
CA ARG A 79 -7.24 -6.58 16.51
C ARG A 79 -7.43 -5.70 15.25
N LYS A 80 -6.35 -5.45 14.48
CA LYS A 80 -6.39 -4.63 13.25
C LYS A 80 -6.70 -5.42 11.98
N GLY A 81 -7.10 -6.70 12.10
CA GLY A 81 -7.46 -7.57 10.98
C GLY A 81 -6.29 -8.33 10.33
N TYR A 82 -5.04 -8.06 10.72
CA TYR A 82 -3.88 -8.82 10.24
C TYR A 82 -3.82 -10.22 10.82
N LEU A 83 -3.14 -11.13 10.12
CA LEU A 83 -2.84 -12.48 10.61
C LEU A 83 -1.44 -12.57 11.19
N SER A 84 -1.30 -13.36 12.26
CA SER A 84 -0.03 -13.58 12.96
C SER A 84 0.18 -15.05 13.31
N VAL A 85 1.44 -15.41 13.59
CA VAL A 85 1.82 -16.73 14.13
C VAL A 85 2.72 -16.55 15.35
N ASN A 86 2.69 -17.53 16.25
CA ASN A 86 3.61 -17.63 17.38
C ASN A 86 4.71 -18.64 17.04
N LEU A 87 5.96 -18.21 17.09
CA LEU A 87 7.13 -19.06 16.91
C LEU A 87 7.84 -19.23 18.24
N SER A 88 8.24 -20.45 18.56
CA SER A 88 8.95 -20.80 19.79
C SER A 88 10.40 -21.17 19.48
N LYS A 89 11.34 -20.63 20.23
CA LYS A 89 12.76 -21.00 20.22
C LYS A 89 13.35 -20.87 21.63
N ASN A 90 14.04 -21.90 22.08
CA ASN A 90 14.68 -21.93 23.40
C ASN A 90 13.72 -21.58 24.55
N GLY A 91 12.50 -22.14 24.52
CA GLY A 91 11.45 -21.88 25.54
C GLY A 91 10.79 -20.51 25.47
N LYS A 92 11.23 -19.61 24.56
CA LYS A 92 10.65 -18.29 24.38
C LYS A 92 9.73 -18.27 23.15
N VAL A 93 8.53 -17.69 23.34
CA VAL A 93 7.55 -17.53 22.26
C VAL A 93 7.53 -16.08 21.78
N LYS A 94 7.64 -15.86 20.48
CA LYS A 94 7.54 -14.54 19.85
C LYS A 94 6.47 -14.56 18.77
N ARG A 95 5.67 -13.49 18.73
CA ARG A 95 4.61 -13.31 17.72
C ARG A 95 5.13 -12.54 16.52
N PHE A 96 4.80 -13.02 15.32
CA PHE A 96 5.13 -12.40 14.05
C PHE A 96 3.87 -12.20 13.21
N THR A 97 3.79 -11.11 12.47
CA THR A 97 2.74 -10.92 11.46
C THR A 97 3.14 -11.63 10.17
N ILE A 98 2.18 -12.35 9.58
CA ILE A 98 2.46 -13.24 8.43
C ILE A 98 2.90 -12.43 7.21
N HIS A 99 2.21 -11.32 6.88
CA HIS A 99 2.58 -10.48 5.73
C HIS A 99 4.03 -9.98 5.82
N ARG A 100 4.52 -9.60 7.02
CA ARG A 100 5.92 -9.19 7.18
C ARG A 100 6.89 -10.34 7.04
N LEU A 101 6.52 -11.56 7.48
CA LEU A 101 7.35 -12.75 7.25
C LEU A 101 7.45 -13.04 5.75
N VAL A 102 6.33 -13.02 5.01
CA VAL A 102 6.36 -13.24 3.55
C VAL A 102 7.20 -12.16 2.87
N ALA A 103 6.92 -10.89 3.13
CA ALA A 103 7.64 -9.78 2.51
C ALA A 103 9.15 -9.85 2.78
N LYS A 104 9.56 -10.13 4.02
CA LYS A 104 10.98 -10.21 4.41
C LYS A 104 11.74 -11.34 3.71
N HIS A 105 11.07 -12.47 3.42
CA HIS A 105 11.74 -13.64 2.85
C HIS A 105 11.62 -13.73 1.33
N PHE A 106 10.64 -13.09 0.72
CA PHE A 106 10.35 -13.21 -0.71
C PHE A 106 10.50 -11.92 -1.51
N LEU A 107 10.37 -10.75 -0.88
CA LEU A 107 10.51 -9.45 -1.55
C LEU A 107 11.84 -8.81 -1.17
N TYR A 108 12.60 -8.41 -2.18
CA TYR A 108 13.84 -7.66 -1.94
C TYR A 108 13.53 -6.21 -1.60
N VAL A 109 14.20 -5.69 -0.58
CA VAL A 109 14.20 -4.29 -0.20
C VAL A 109 15.53 -3.94 0.48
N THR A 110 16.05 -2.76 0.22
CA THR A 110 17.34 -2.31 0.77
C THR A 110 17.23 -1.93 2.24
N ASP A 111 16.09 -1.37 2.67
CA ASP A 111 15.86 -0.91 4.03
C ASP A 111 14.45 -1.29 4.51
N PRO A 112 14.26 -2.52 5.02
CA PRO A 112 12.96 -3.01 5.48
C PRO A 112 12.43 -2.31 6.74
N ASP A 113 13.30 -1.63 7.50
CA ASP A 113 12.90 -0.99 8.76
C ASP A 113 12.23 0.38 8.54
N SER A 114 12.58 1.06 7.46
CA SER A 114 11.94 2.33 7.05
C SER A 114 10.65 2.13 6.25
N MET A 115 10.36 0.90 5.82
CA MET A 115 9.23 0.60 4.96
C MET A 115 8.12 -0.18 5.67
N VAL A 116 6.93 -0.13 5.09
CA VAL A 116 5.77 -0.90 5.51
C VAL A 116 5.36 -1.87 4.39
N VAL A 117 4.71 -2.96 4.77
CA VAL A 117 4.13 -3.90 3.82
C VAL A 117 2.68 -3.52 3.56
N ASN A 118 2.36 -3.27 2.30
CA ASN A 118 1.01 -3.00 1.81
C ASN A 118 0.36 -4.29 1.28
N HIS A 119 -0.96 -4.41 1.45
CA HIS A 119 -1.80 -5.39 0.77
C HIS A 119 -2.45 -4.71 -0.43
N ILE A 120 -2.04 -5.08 -1.64
CA ILE A 120 -2.45 -4.42 -2.90
C ILE A 120 -3.98 -4.42 -3.07
N ASN A 121 -4.65 -5.51 -2.70
CA ASN A 121 -6.11 -5.63 -2.75
C ASN A 121 -6.83 -5.10 -1.49
N GLY A 122 -6.10 -4.54 -0.52
CA GLY A 122 -6.64 -4.06 0.76
C GLY A 122 -7.06 -5.15 1.76
N ASN A 123 -7.05 -6.43 1.38
CA ASN A 123 -7.42 -7.53 2.27
C ASN A 123 -6.23 -7.95 3.15
N LYS A 124 -6.25 -7.57 4.42
CA LYS A 124 -5.20 -7.85 5.41
C LYS A 124 -5.02 -9.33 5.76
N GLN A 125 -5.92 -10.19 5.33
CA GLN A 125 -5.85 -11.63 5.54
C GLN A 125 -5.24 -12.36 4.35
N ASP A 126 -5.18 -11.75 3.19
CA ASP A 126 -4.58 -12.31 1.98
C ASP A 126 -3.08 -12.02 1.95
N ASN A 127 -2.30 -12.93 2.58
CA ASN A 127 -0.86 -12.83 2.70
C ASN A 127 -0.10 -13.52 1.56
N ASN A 128 -0.74 -13.71 0.41
CA ASN A 128 -0.08 -14.21 -0.79
C ASN A 128 0.98 -13.19 -1.27
N LEU A 129 2.15 -13.67 -1.66
CA LEU A 129 3.24 -12.83 -2.18
C LEU A 129 2.79 -11.89 -3.31
N ALA A 130 1.93 -12.37 -4.21
CA ALA A 130 1.40 -11.56 -5.32
C ALA A 130 0.55 -10.36 -4.87
N ASN A 131 0.06 -10.38 -3.62
CA ASN A 131 -0.74 -9.32 -3.02
C ASN A 131 0.06 -8.41 -2.09
N LEU A 132 1.36 -8.62 -1.93
CA LEU A 132 2.20 -7.88 -0.98
C LEU A 132 3.26 -7.06 -1.71
N GLU A 133 3.50 -5.86 -1.20
CA GLU A 133 4.58 -4.99 -1.67
C GLU A 133 5.21 -4.20 -0.52
N TRP A 134 6.50 -3.89 -0.64
CA TRP A 134 7.14 -2.90 0.21
C TRP A 134 6.81 -1.50 -0.28
N THR A 135 6.40 -0.64 0.63
CA THR A 135 6.05 0.74 0.31
C THR A 135 6.39 1.69 1.46
N THR A 136 6.44 2.99 1.19
CA THR A 136 6.57 3.99 2.25
C THR A 136 5.22 4.22 2.95
N ILE A 137 5.25 4.75 4.19
CA ILE A 137 4.01 5.12 4.92
C ILE A 137 3.18 6.10 4.09
N LYS A 138 3.82 7.05 3.42
CA LYS A 138 3.15 8.05 2.56
C LYS A 138 2.40 7.39 1.40
N MET A 139 3.07 6.52 0.65
CA MET A 139 2.47 5.83 -0.49
C MET A 139 1.37 4.86 -0.06
N ASN A 140 1.55 4.16 1.06
CA ASN A 140 0.52 3.31 1.63
C ASN A 140 -0.75 4.09 2.02
N THR A 141 -0.59 5.31 2.53
CA THR A 141 -1.73 6.19 2.84
C THR A 141 -2.43 6.66 1.55
N ILE A 142 -1.66 7.04 0.53
CA ILE A 142 -2.21 7.43 -0.78
C ILE A 142 -3.02 6.26 -1.37
N HIS A 143 -2.44 5.06 -1.43
CA HIS A 143 -3.13 3.87 -1.90
C HIS A 143 -4.42 3.59 -1.14
N ALA A 144 -4.43 3.72 0.20
CA ALA A 144 -5.62 3.51 1.01
C ALA A 144 -6.75 4.54 0.72
N VAL A 145 -6.39 5.77 0.35
CA VAL A 145 -7.35 6.81 -0.07
C VAL A 145 -7.88 6.53 -1.47
N GLU A 146 -7.00 6.24 -2.43
CA GLU A 146 -7.36 5.97 -3.83
C GLU A 146 -8.25 4.74 -3.98
N THR A 147 -8.00 3.71 -3.17
CA THR A 147 -8.79 2.47 -3.17
C THR A 147 -10.05 2.55 -2.28
N GLY A 148 -10.30 3.71 -1.63
CA GLY A 148 -11.46 3.89 -0.76
C GLY A 148 -11.39 3.16 0.59
N LEU A 149 -10.24 2.54 0.92
CA LEU A 149 -10.02 1.86 2.19
C LEU A 149 -9.90 2.84 3.38
N PHE A 150 -9.57 4.07 3.08
CA PHE A 150 -9.49 5.15 4.06
C PHE A 150 -10.05 6.44 3.49
N LYS A 151 -11.15 6.90 4.07
CA LYS A 151 -11.77 8.18 3.74
C LYS A 151 -11.24 9.24 4.71
N ILE A 152 -10.50 10.22 4.18
CA ILE A 152 -9.94 11.34 4.95
C ILE A 152 -10.83 12.58 4.94
N LYS A 153 -11.91 12.55 4.17
CA LYS A 153 -12.86 13.67 4.03
C LYS A 153 -14.29 13.22 4.30
N GLY A 154 -15.12 14.17 4.68
CA GLY A 154 -16.55 13.95 4.88
C GLY A 154 -16.90 13.26 6.20
N VAL A 155 -18.11 12.76 6.27
CA VAL A 155 -18.70 12.11 7.46
C VAL A 155 -18.05 10.78 7.80
N ASP A 156 -17.51 10.08 6.80
CA ASP A 156 -16.82 8.80 6.97
C ASP A 156 -15.42 8.93 7.61
N ASN A 157 -14.92 10.16 7.80
CA ASN A 157 -13.67 10.37 8.53
C ASN A 157 -13.89 10.03 10.02
N PRO A 158 -13.09 9.10 10.61
CA PRO A 158 -13.21 8.75 12.03
C PRO A 158 -13.04 9.91 13.00
N MET A 159 -12.46 11.02 12.54
CA MET A 159 -12.27 12.25 13.30
C MET A 159 -13.35 13.32 12.97
N SER A 160 -14.33 12.98 12.13
CA SER A 160 -15.44 13.88 11.83
C SER A 160 -16.25 14.16 13.10
N LYS A 161 -16.55 15.44 13.33
CA LYS A 161 -17.45 15.88 14.40
C LYS A 161 -18.88 16.09 13.93
N LEU A 162 -19.11 16.05 12.62
CA LEU A 162 -20.40 16.33 11.99
C LEU A 162 -20.93 15.06 11.32
N SER A 163 -22.20 14.78 11.55
CA SER A 163 -22.97 13.77 10.84
C SER A 163 -23.49 14.28 9.49
N GLU A 164 -24.07 13.42 8.67
CA GLU A 164 -24.75 13.82 7.42
C GLU A 164 -25.90 14.79 7.69
N GLN A 165 -26.66 14.55 8.77
CA GLN A 165 -27.76 15.43 9.14
C GLN A 165 -27.25 16.82 9.55
N ASP A 166 -26.17 16.89 10.35
CA ASP A 166 -25.57 18.18 10.72
C ASP A 166 -25.14 18.98 9.50
N ILE A 167 -24.63 18.32 8.46
CA ILE A 167 -24.23 18.99 7.21
C ILE A 167 -25.43 19.62 6.49
N LEU A 168 -26.55 18.91 6.45
CA LEU A 168 -27.80 19.44 5.86
C LEU A 168 -28.32 20.60 6.70
N ASP A 169 -28.32 20.47 8.02
CA ASP A 169 -28.77 21.48 8.97
C ASP A 169 -27.88 22.73 8.98
N ILE A 170 -26.60 22.61 8.65
CA ILE A 170 -25.67 23.72 8.43
C ILE A 170 -25.94 24.43 7.10
N ARG A 171 -26.13 23.68 6.02
CA ARG A 171 -26.32 24.26 4.68
C ARG A 171 -27.65 24.99 4.50
N THR A 172 -28.67 24.53 5.19
CA THR A 172 -30.05 25.12 5.07
C THR A 172 -30.13 26.54 5.63
N PRO A 173 -29.72 26.85 6.88
CA PRO A 173 -29.68 28.21 7.38
C PRO A 173 -28.77 29.14 6.57
N TYR A 174 -27.58 28.64 6.16
CA TYR A 174 -26.65 29.42 5.35
C TYR A 174 -27.31 29.90 4.04
N LYS A 175 -28.03 29.03 3.35
CA LYS A 175 -28.81 29.39 2.15
C LYS A 175 -29.88 30.41 2.41
N LYS A 176 -30.39 30.51 3.67
CA LYS A 176 -31.35 31.51 4.12
C LYS A 176 -30.72 32.82 4.58
N GLY A 177 -29.38 32.96 4.47
CA GLY A 177 -28.65 34.19 4.77
C GLY A 177 -28.11 34.31 6.19
N TYR A 178 -28.15 33.25 7.00
CA TYR A 178 -27.54 33.26 8.35
C TYR A 178 -26.03 33.35 8.24
N TYR A 179 -25.39 34.05 9.18
CA TYR A 179 -23.94 34.17 9.22
C TYR A 179 -23.28 32.93 9.82
N LEU A 180 -22.02 32.60 9.38
CA LEU A 180 -21.26 31.48 9.87
C LEU A 180 -21.09 31.48 11.39
N ARG A 181 -20.88 32.68 11.99
CA ARG A 181 -20.76 32.90 13.45
C ARG A 181 -22.03 32.54 14.23
N GLU A 182 -23.19 32.53 13.59
CA GLU A 182 -24.47 32.20 14.22
C GLU A 182 -24.74 30.69 14.16
N ILE A 183 -24.21 30.03 13.12
CA ILE A 183 -24.37 28.59 12.90
C ILE A 183 -23.34 27.80 13.70
N ALA A 184 -22.09 28.25 13.74
CA ALA A 184 -20.96 27.50 14.32
C ALA A 184 -21.16 27.03 15.77
N PRO A 185 -21.69 27.86 16.70
CA PRO A 185 -21.93 27.45 18.08
C PRO A 185 -22.96 26.32 18.22
N GLN A 186 -23.93 26.22 17.33
CA GLN A 186 -25.01 25.22 17.38
C GLN A 186 -24.48 23.82 17.15
N PHE A 187 -23.34 23.67 16.43
CA PHE A 187 -22.72 22.40 16.08
C PHE A 187 -21.39 22.17 16.81
N ASN A 188 -21.03 23.04 17.75
CA ASN A 188 -19.77 22.97 18.51
C ASN A 188 -18.52 22.84 17.63
N VAL A 189 -18.48 23.62 16.54
CA VAL A 189 -17.36 23.67 15.58
C VAL A 189 -16.96 25.12 15.31
N SER A 190 -15.78 25.32 14.68
CA SER A 190 -15.33 26.67 14.30
C SER A 190 -16.06 27.19 13.06
N GLU A 191 -16.11 28.50 12.90
CA GLU A 191 -16.64 29.16 11.69
C GLU A 191 -15.92 28.69 10.43
N VAL A 192 -14.61 28.39 10.51
CA VAL A 192 -13.82 27.82 9.42
C VAL A 192 -14.36 26.46 9.00
N THR A 193 -14.79 25.63 9.97
CA THR A 193 -15.40 24.34 9.68
C THR A 193 -16.72 24.54 8.95
N ILE A 194 -17.59 25.45 9.42
CA ILE A 194 -18.85 25.78 8.75
C ILE A 194 -18.59 26.31 7.34
N SER A 195 -17.62 27.22 7.17
CA SER A 195 -17.22 27.73 5.85
C SER A 195 -16.81 26.61 4.89
N ASN A 196 -16.06 25.63 5.38
CA ASN A 196 -15.64 24.47 4.56
C ASN A 196 -16.83 23.57 4.18
N VAL A 197 -17.82 23.42 5.08
CA VAL A 197 -19.05 22.64 4.83
C VAL A 197 -19.93 23.32 3.76
N VAL A 198 -20.19 24.62 3.89
CA VAL A 198 -21.07 25.35 2.97
C VAL A 198 -20.44 25.57 1.60
N ASN A 199 -19.10 25.65 1.54
CA ASN A 199 -18.34 25.76 0.29
C ASN A 199 -17.93 24.40 -0.30
N TYR A 200 -18.47 23.29 0.20
CA TYR A 200 -18.19 21.94 -0.29
C TYR A 200 -16.70 21.55 -0.32
N LYS A 201 -15.86 22.09 0.61
CA LYS A 201 -14.44 21.78 0.68
C LYS A 201 -14.13 20.50 1.45
N THR A 202 -14.97 20.14 2.42
CA THR A 202 -14.72 19.00 3.33
C THR A 202 -15.81 17.93 3.33
N TYR A 203 -17.04 18.27 3.02
CA TYR A 203 -18.18 17.33 3.01
C TYR A 203 -18.89 17.49 1.66
N ASN A 204 -18.44 16.73 0.69
CA ASN A 204 -18.96 16.75 -0.68
C ASN A 204 -20.16 15.83 -0.84
#